data_52851f6aba7dd744c61afe6e37bf2c6f
#
_entry.id   52851f6aba7dd744c61afe6e37bf2c6f
#
_cell.length_a   1.000
_cell.length_b   1.000
_cell.length_c   1.000
_cell.angle_alpha   90.00
_cell.angle_beta   90.00
_cell.angle_gamma   90.00
#
_symmetry.space_group_name_H-M   'P 1'
#
loop_
_entity.id
_entity.type
_entity.pdbx_description
1 polymer ?
#
loop_
_entity_poly.entity_id
_entity_poly.type
_entity_poly.pdbx_seq_one_letter_code
_entity_poly.pdbx_strand_id
1 'polypeptide(L)'
;MSKAIVIRQGLVIDGTRAEPFRADVAIENGKIIDIGNDISTGNAETVDAKGKFIAPGFIDIKTHSDWTLPLMPQGESKIRQGVTTEVIGHCGYSCAPALPGKVEDLAEYLSPSAPWLSFKETGFADYLNFYPALSVNTIHLVGHNTLRLMTMGMEDRPPTSAELRHMILLLQEALAAGALGMSTGLFTAPGSFSETEELVALGRVLEAEGGRYFTHLRNEGNSVFDAIQETMEFSEQVGVHVQIVHMKLSGLDNWGGASKAMDLFSRARAMGTAIDCDIYPYTAASNPLRNLMPSWLQEGGIEGTLAKLSNVDTRARLRREIDQDGLNNFGR
;
A
#
# COMPACT_ATOMS: atom_id res chain seq x y z
N MET A 1 10.16 -4.00 -32.46
CA MET A 1 9.38 -2.75 -32.63
C MET A 1 7.94 -3.10 -32.31
N SER A 2 7.30 -2.40 -31.41
CA SER A 2 5.86 -2.62 -31.14
C SER A 2 5.08 -2.19 -32.41
N LYS A 3 4.06 -2.98 -32.77
CA LYS A 3 3.20 -2.68 -33.91
C LYS A 3 2.36 -1.44 -33.58
N ALA A 4 2.26 -0.51 -34.54
CA ALA A 4 1.36 0.63 -34.37
C ALA A 4 -0.11 0.15 -34.31
N ILE A 5 -0.93 0.78 -33.49
CA ILE A 5 -2.35 0.47 -33.27
C ILE A 5 -3.15 1.75 -33.46
N VAL A 6 -4.29 1.67 -34.17
CA VAL A 6 -5.28 2.76 -34.21
C VAL A 6 -6.63 2.23 -33.70
N ILE A 7 -7.09 2.80 -32.58
CA ILE A 7 -8.39 2.51 -32.01
C ILE A 7 -9.39 3.49 -32.61
N ARG A 8 -10.45 2.98 -33.27
CA ARG A 8 -11.36 3.79 -34.09
C ARG A 8 -12.72 3.99 -33.47
N GLN A 9 -13.31 5.18 -33.71
CA GLN A 9 -14.72 5.52 -33.51
C GLN A 9 -15.19 5.35 -32.05
N GLY A 10 -14.29 5.37 -31.08
CA GLY A 10 -14.65 5.27 -29.68
C GLY A 10 -15.12 6.59 -29.09
N LEU A 11 -15.75 6.53 -27.93
CA LEU A 11 -16.04 7.69 -27.09
C LEU A 11 -14.91 7.84 -26.08
N VAL A 12 -14.05 8.84 -26.28
CA VAL A 12 -12.85 9.07 -25.46
C VAL A 12 -13.22 9.72 -24.14
N ILE A 13 -12.74 9.14 -23.05
CA ILE A 13 -12.75 9.68 -21.68
C ILE A 13 -11.29 9.82 -21.26
N ASP A 14 -10.74 11.01 -21.29
CA ASP A 14 -9.31 11.28 -21.12
C ASP A 14 -8.88 11.54 -19.67
N GLY A 15 -9.82 11.53 -18.70
CA GLY A 15 -9.56 11.78 -17.30
C GLY A 15 -9.46 13.26 -16.91
N THR A 16 -9.63 14.20 -17.85
CA THR A 16 -9.57 15.64 -17.58
C THR A 16 -10.83 16.21 -16.93
N ARG A 17 -11.88 15.40 -16.76
CA ARG A 17 -13.24 15.78 -16.37
C ARG A 17 -14.02 16.55 -17.45
N ALA A 18 -13.49 16.65 -18.67
CA ALA A 18 -14.22 17.15 -19.81
C ALA A 18 -15.29 16.15 -20.25
N GLU A 19 -16.29 16.63 -21.01
CA GLU A 19 -17.28 15.77 -21.62
C GLU A 19 -16.64 14.76 -22.58
N PRO A 20 -17.07 13.48 -22.57
CA PRO A 20 -16.58 12.49 -23.50
C PRO A 20 -16.77 12.91 -24.96
N PHE A 21 -15.79 12.67 -25.80
CA PHE A 21 -15.82 13.05 -27.21
C PHE A 21 -15.47 11.89 -28.14
N ARG A 22 -16.01 11.88 -29.36
CA ARG A 22 -15.69 10.84 -30.36
C ARG A 22 -14.39 11.14 -31.05
N ALA A 23 -13.49 10.14 -31.03
CA ALA A 23 -12.22 10.23 -31.76
C ALA A 23 -11.65 8.84 -32.04
N ASP A 24 -10.67 8.81 -32.94
CA ASP A 24 -9.68 7.73 -33.07
C ASP A 24 -8.49 8.02 -32.15
N VAL A 25 -7.81 6.97 -31.69
CA VAL A 25 -6.58 7.09 -30.88
C VAL A 25 -5.49 6.27 -31.53
N ALA A 26 -4.39 6.92 -31.93
CA ALA A 26 -3.21 6.25 -32.50
C ALA A 26 -2.16 6.02 -31.41
N ILE A 27 -1.63 4.80 -31.38
CA ILE A 27 -0.63 4.35 -30.42
C ILE A 27 0.54 3.77 -31.20
N GLU A 28 1.75 4.22 -30.88
CA GLU A 28 2.99 3.68 -31.43
C GLU A 28 4.06 3.61 -30.33
N ASN A 29 4.80 2.50 -30.28
CA ASN A 29 5.84 2.27 -29.28
C ASN A 29 5.37 2.49 -27.82
N GLY A 30 4.11 2.08 -27.53
CA GLY A 30 3.53 2.20 -26.20
C GLY A 30 3.10 3.61 -25.80
N LYS A 31 3.08 4.57 -26.74
CA LYS A 31 2.67 5.96 -26.48
C LYS A 31 1.52 6.34 -27.39
N ILE A 32 0.57 7.14 -26.87
CA ILE A 32 -0.43 7.81 -27.68
C ILE A 32 0.31 8.90 -28.48
N ILE A 33 0.20 8.83 -29.81
CA ILE A 33 0.86 9.75 -30.74
C ILE A 33 -0.10 10.73 -31.38
N ASP A 34 -1.40 10.37 -31.45
CA ASP A 34 -2.43 11.24 -32.00
C ASP A 34 -3.81 10.89 -31.45
N ILE A 35 -4.68 11.89 -31.29
CA ILE A 35 -6.10 11.75 -30.95
C ILE A 35 -6.87 12.69 -31.87
N GLY A 36 -7.71 12.15 -32.75
CA GLY A 36 -8.45 12.97 -33.72
C GLY A 36 -9.45 12.16 -34.52
N ASN A 37 -10.04 12.78 -35.55
CA ASN A 37 -10.95 12.10 -36.45
C ASN A 37 -10.19 11.59 -37.69
N ASP A 38 -10.59 10.42 -38.17
CA ASP A 38 -10.11 9.85 -39.44
C ASP A 38 -8.55 9.70 -39.50
N ILE A 39 -7.94 9.29 -38.41
CA ILE A 39 -6.49 9.07 -38.36
C ILE A 39 -6.10 8.02 -39.41
N SER A 40 -5.09 8.32 -40.22
CA SER A 40 -4.57 7.36 -41.21
C SER A 40 -3.94 6.15 -40.49
N THR A 41 -4.33 4.96 -40.91
CA THR A 41 -3.83 3.72 -40.30
C THR A 41 -2.52 3.25 -40.90
N GLY A 42 -2.23 3.59 -42.15
CA GLY A 42 -1.09 2.99 -42.87
C GLY A 42 -1.07 1.46 -42.68
N ASN A 43 0.02 0.94 -42.08
CA ASN A 43 0.19 -0.47 -41.73
C ASN A 43 -0.15 -0.80 -40.25
N ALA A 44 -0.83 0.12 -39.54
CA ALA A 44 -1.18 -0.08 -38.14
C ALA A 44 -2.32 -1.13 -37.99
N GLU A 45 -2.29 -1.85 -36.88
CA GLU A 45 -3.41 -2.67 -36.49
C GLU A 45 -4.61 -1.77 -36.14
N THR A 46 -5.81 -2.15 -36.58
CA THR A 46 -7.01 -1.37 -36.31
C THR A 46 -7.91 -2.09 -35.32
N VAL A 47 -8.33 -1.39 -34.28
CA VAL A 47 -9.31 -1.86 -33.28
C VAL A 47 -10.58 -1.05 -33.44
N ASP A 48 -11.71 -1.69 -33.75
CA ASP A 48 -13.04 -1.04 -33.81
C ASP A 48 -13.58 -0.84 -32.39
N ALA A 49 -13.72 0.42 -31.98
CA ALA A 49 -14.30 0.83 -30.70
C ALA A 49 -15.66 1.50 -30.85
N LYS A 50 -16.34 1.32 -32.00
CA LYS A 50 -17.69 1.87 -32.22
C LYS A 50 -18.64 1.42 -31.11
N GLY A 51 -19.26 2.39 -30.43
CA GLY A 51 -20.19 2.15 -29.32
C GLY A 51 -19.48 1.77 -27.99
N LYS A 52 -18.17 1.87 -27.95
CA LYS A 52 -17.35 1.62 -26.72
C LYS A 52 -16.70 2.92 -26.25
N PHE A 53 -16.29 2.91 -24.97
CA PHE A 53 -15.44 3.95 -24.42
C PHE A 53 -13.97 3.62 -24.65
N ILE A 54 -13.17 4.65 -24.88
CA ILE A 54 -11.69 4.60 -24.84
C ILE A 54 -11.25 5.43 -23.64
N ALA A 55 -10.60 4.81 -22.68
CA ALA A 55 -10.12 5.46 -21.47
C ALA A 55 -8.70 5.00 -21.14
N PRO A 56 -7.94 5.78 -20.36
CA PRO A 56 -6.73 5.25 -19.72
C PRO A 56 -7.03 3.98 -18.93
N GLY A 57 -6.06 3.06 -18.87
CA GLY A 57 -6.20 1.88 -18.02
C GLY A 57 -6.34 2.29 -16.54
N PHE A 58 -7.10 1.51 -15.79
CA PHE A 58 -7.32 1.79 -14.37
C PHE A 58 -6.03 1.55 -13.58
N ILE A 59 -5.87 2.34 -12.52
CA ILE A 59 -4.80 2.17 -11.52
C ILE A 59 -5.44 1.54 -10.28
N ASP A 60 -5.00 0.33 -9.92
CA ASP A 60 -5.30 -0.22 -8.60
C ASP A 60 -4.30 0.35 -7.60
N ILE A 61 -4.76 1.36 -6.86
CA ILE A 61 -3.90 2.16 -6.00
C ILE A 61 -3.49 1.41 -4.72
N LYS A 62 -4.14 0.29 -4.39
CA LYS A 62 -3.85 -0.49 -3.19
C LYS A 62 -4.03 -1.98 -3.42
N THR A 63 -2.92 -2.70 -3.52
CA THR A 63 -2.91 -4.15 -3.67
C THR A 63 -1.69 -4.79 -2.98
N HIS A 64 -1.75 -6.09 -2.78
CA HIS A 64 -0.63 -6.92 -2.32
C HIS A 64 -0.19 -7.91 -3.42
N SER A 65 -0.31 -7.49 -4.67
CA SER A 65 0.08 -8.32 -5.83
C SER A 65 1.60 -8.57 -5.92
N ASP A 66 2.41 -7.82 -5.18
CA ASP A 66 3.83 -8.11 -4.97
C ASP A 66 4.07 -9.55 -4.48
N TRP A 67 3.11 -10.15 -3.82
CA TRP A 67 3.17 -11.54 -3.36
C TRP A 67 2.77 -12.57 -4.42
N THR A 68 2.02 -12.17 -5.44
CA THR A 68 1.43 -13.08 -6.43
C THR A 68 1.99 -12.89 -7.83
N LEU A 69 2.37 -11.70 -8.22
CA LEU A 69 2.92 -11.39 -9.55
C LEU A 69 4.16 -12.23 -9.92
N PRO A 70 5.07 -12.60 -8.99
CA PRO A 70 6.17 -13.49 -9.32
C PRO A 70 5.73 -14.87 -9.83
N LEU A 71 4.57 -15.35 -9.39
CA LEU A 71 3.97 -16.63 -9.78
C LEU A 71 2.97 -16.50 -10.93
N MET A 72 2.28 -15.35 -10.98
CA MET A 72 1.18 -15.09 -11.91
C MET A 72 1.42 -13.78 -12.67
N PRO A 73 2.49 -13.70 -13.49
CA PRO A 73 2.92 -12.45 -14.13
C PRO A 73 1.90 -11.87 -15.11
N GLN A 74 0.94 -12.66 -15.58
CA GLN A 74 -0.15 -12.19 -16.43
C GLN A 74 -1.15 -11.30 -15.69
N GLY A 75 -1.20 -11.34 -14.34
CA GLY A 75 -2.09 -10.51 -13.56
C GLY A 75 -3.55 -10.56 -14.05
N GLU A 76 -4.04 -11.75 -14.46
CA GLU A 76 -5.31 -11.88 -15.19
C GLU A 76 -6.51 -11.29 -14.47
N SER A 77 -6.55 -11.41 -13.14
CA SER A 77 -7.62 -10.83 -12.32
C SER A 77 -7.71 -9.31 -12.43
N LYS A 78 -6.60 -8.66 -12.76
CA LYS A 78 -6.48 -7.21 -12.91
C LYS A 78 -6.69 -6.78 -14.36
N ILE A 79 -5.88 -7.31 -15.27
CA ILE A 79 -5.91 -6.87 -16.68
C ILE A 79 -7.28 -7.14 -17.33
N ARG A 80 -7.98 -8.22 -16.96
CA ARG A 80 -9.32 -8.53 -17.47
C ARG A 80 -10.41 -7.56 -16.96
N GLN A 81 -10.10 -6.75 -15.97
CA GLN A 81 -10.98 -5.69 -15.45
C GLN A 81 -10.54 -4.29 -15.91
N GLY A 82 -9.54 -4.19 -16.80
CA GLY A 82 -9.03 -2.94 -17.33
C GLY A 82 -8.01 -2.25 -16.42
N VAL A 83 -7.54 -2.91 -15.35
CA VAL A 83 -6.42 -2.43 -14.53
C VAL A 83 -5.13 -2.66 -15.30
N THR A 84 -4.35 -1.60 -15.51
CA THR A 84 -3.08 -1.64 -16.24
C THR A 84 -1.89 -1.26 -15.38
N THR A 85 -2.15 -0.77 -14.16
CA THR A 85 -1.11 -0.37 -13.20
C THR A 85 -1.54 -0.75 -11.79
N GLU A 86 -0.63 -1.32 -11.02
CA GLU A 86 -0.84 -1.69 -9.62
C GLU A 86 0.18 -1.00 -8.73
N VAL A 87 -0.28 -0.42 -7.61
CA VAL A 87 0.60 0.09 -6.55
C VAL A 87 0.75 -1.00 -5.49
N ILE A 88 1.97 -1.42 -5.21
CA ILE A 88 2.33 -2.57 -4.36
C ILE A 88 3.31 -2.18 -3.25
N GLY A 89 3.52 -3.07 -2.27
CA GLY A 89 4.34 -2.77 -1.08
C GLY A 89 3.56 -2.05 0.02
N HIS A 90 2.26 -2.35 0.14
CA HIS A 90 1.34 -1.68 1.06
C HIS A 90 1.35 -2.20 2.50
N CYS A 91 0.69 -1.46 3.40
CA CYS A 91 0.45 -1.81 4.80
C CYS A 91 1.75 -2.07 5.58
N GLY A 92 2.83 -1.41 5.22
CA GLY A 92 4.13 -1.62 5.81
C GLY A 92 4.86 -2.88 5.34
N TYR A 93 4.24 -3.68 4.47
CA TYR A 93 4.82 -4.91 3.92
C TYR A 93 5.46 -4.63 2.55
N SER A 94 6.75 -4.88 2.42
CA SER A 94 7.43 -4.95 1.12
C SER A 94 8.35 -6.16 1.08
N CYS A 95 8.55 -6.73 -0.10
CA CYS A 95 9.43 -7.88 -0.30
C CYS A 95 10.92 -7.51 -0.29
N ALA A 96 11.24 -6.22 -0.21
CA ALA A 96 12.58 -5.66 -0.10
C ALA A 96 12.57 -4.36 0.73
N PRO A 97 13.72 -3.98 1.32
CA PRO A 97 15.00 -4.69 1.30
C PRO A 97 14.97 -5.98 2.11
N ALA A 98 15.78 -6.97 1.73
CA ALA A 98 16.08 -8.17 2.51
C ALA A 98 17.58 -8.17 2.80
N LEU A 99 17.97 -7.73 4.01
CA LEU A 99 19.38 -7.49 4.37
C LEU A 99 20.11 -8.78 4.71
N PRO A 100 21.46 -8.82 4.58
CA PRO A 100 22.28 -9.94 5.03
C PRO A 100 21.97 -10.35 6.47
N GLY A 101 21.72 -11.65 6.66
CA GLY A 101 21.38 -12.21 7.97
C GLY A 101 19.96 -11.90 8.47
N LYS A 102 19.10 -11.29 7.63
CA LYS A 102 17.70 -10.93 7.94
C LYS A 102 16.68 -11.51 6.95
N VAL A 103 17.14 -12.34 6.03
CA VAL A 103 16.28 -12.94 4.99
C VAL A 103 15.21 -13.84 5.60
N GLU A 104 15.60 -14.64 6.59
CA GLU A 104 14.72 -15.55 7.30
C GLU A 104 13.66 -14.78 8.11
N ASP A 105 14.04 -13.67 8.73
CA ASP A 105 13.13 -12.79 9.47
C ASP A 105 12.02 -12.27 8.52
N LEU A 106 12.40 -11.84 7.31
CA LEU A 106 11.44 -11.36 6.30
C LEU A 106 10.54 -12.49 5.80
N ALA A 107 11.12 -13.65 5.54
CA ALA A 107 10.39 -14.83 5.09
C ALA A 107 9.35 -15.26 6.15
N GLU A 108 9.74 -15.34 7.40
CA GLU A 108 8.82 -15.64 8.52
C GLU A 108 7.72 -14.59 8.63
N TYR A 109 8.11 -13.30 8.54
CA TYR A 109 7.16 -12.19 8.67
C TYR A 109 6.08 -12.21 7.59
N LEU A 110 6.42 -12.54 6.34
CA LEU A 110 5.49 -12.56 5.21
C LEU A 110 4.79 -13.92 5.01
N SER A 111 5.33 -15.00 5.57
CA SER A 111 4.83 -16.36 5.36
C SER A 111 3.34 -16.58 5.66
N PRO A 112 2.70 -15.93 6.66
CA PRO A 112 1.27 -16.11 6.90
C PRO A 112 0.38 -15.63 5.75
N SER A 113 0.88 -14.69 4.94
CA SER A 113 0.15 -14.15 3.79
C SER A 113 0.66 -14.70 2.46
N ALA A 114 1.95 -15.05 2.39
CA ALA A 114 2.62 -15.46 1.16
C ALA A 114 3.62 -16.61 1.39
N PRO A 115 3.15 -17.78 1.86
CA PRO A 115 4.03 -18.92 2.22
C PRO A 115 4.77 -19.52 1.01
N TRP A 116 4.41 -19.15 -0.20
CA TRP A 116 5.04 -19.57 -1.44
C TRP A 116 6.21 -18.72 -1.88
N LEU A 117 6.46 -17.57 -1.24
CA LEU A 117 7.57 -16.71 -1.60
C LEU A 117 8.88 -17.25 -1.03
N SER A 118 9.92 -17.16 -1.85
CA SER A 118 11.31 -17.40 -1.44
C SER A 118 12.08 -16.10 -1.49
N PHE A 119 12.82 -15.83 -0.44
CA PHE A 119 13.60 -14.60 -0.30
C PHE A 119 15.10 -14.90 -0.42
N LYS A 120 15.84 -13.92 -0.89
CA LYS A 120 17.30 -13.87 -0.88
C LYS A 120 17.73 -12.45 -0.51
N GLU A 121 18.97 -12.30 -0.12
CA GLU A 121 19.54 -10.97 0.08
C GLU A 121 19.32 -10.11 -1.14
N THR A 122 18.66 -8.98 -0.96
CA THR A 122 18.24 -8.13 -2.08
C THR A 122 18.07 -6.69 -1.59
N GLY A 123 18.78 -5.76 -2.23
CA GLY A 123 18.51 -4.33 -2.10
C GLY A 123 17.24 -3.93 -2.86
N PHE A 124 16.73 -2.75 -2.59
CA PHE A 124 15.47 -2.31 -3.22
C PHE A 124 15.62 -2.13 -4.74
N ALA A 125 16.76 -1.62 -5.22
CA ALA A 125 17.04 -1.46 -6.65
C ALA A 125 17.06 -2.80 -7.41
N ASP A 126 17.67 -3.83 -6.83
CA ASP A 126 17.70 -5.17 -7.42
C ASP A 126 16.32 -5.82 -7.42
N TYR A 127 15.52 -5.56 -6.37
CA TYR A 127 14.15 -6.05 -6.27
C TYR A 127 13.27 -5.54 -7.41
N LEU A 128 13.41 -4.29 -7.83
CA LEU A 128 12.65 -3.74 -8.96
C LEU A 128 12.86 -4.50 -10.27
N ASN A 129 14.01 -5.18 -10.41
CA ASN A 129 14.35 -6.02 -11.56
C ASN A 129 14.00 -7.51 -11.38
N PHE A 130 13.42 -7.87 -10.22
CA PHE A 130 13.13 -9.27 -9.87
C PHE A 130 11.96 -9.85 -10.67
N TYR A 131 11.01 -9.03 -11.06
CA TYR A 131 9.79 -9.49 -11.71
C TYR A 131 10.06 -9.97 -13.13
N PRO A 132 9.41 -11.06 -13.56
CA PRO A 132 9.36 -11.43 -14.98
C PRO A 132 8.62 -10.35 -15.78
N ALA A 133 8.52 -10.52 -17.11
CA ALA A 133 7.69 -9.63 -17.91
C ALA A 133 6.23 -9.72 -17.45
N LEU A 134 5.72 -8.59 -16.96
CA LEU A 134 4.36 -8.46 -16.41
C LEU A 134 3.39 -7.93 -17.46
N SER A 135 2.12 -8.32 -17.37
CA SER A 135 1.04 -7.74 -18.21
C SER A 135 0.50 -6.41 -17.66
N VAL A 136 0.87 -6.05 -16.43
CA VAL A 136 0.51 -4.78 -15.77
C VAL A 136 1.78 -4.03 -15.40
N ASN A 137 1.69 -2.70 -15.33
CA ASN A 137 2.77 -1.91 -14.74
C ASN A 137 2.69 -2.00 -13.22
N THR A 138 3.84 -1.88 -12.55
CA THR A 138 3.92 -1.84 -11.09
C THR A 138 4.56 -0.54 -10.62
N ILE A 139 3.99 0.03 -9.57
CA ILE A 139 4.54 1.14 -8.81
C ILE A 139 4.83 0.61 -7.41
N HIS A 140 6.02 0.82 -6.93
CA HIS A 140 6.49 0.18 -5.70
C HIS A 140 6.55 1.17 -4.53
N LEU A 141 6.15 0.70 -3.35
CA LEU A 141 6.37 1.35 -2.08
C LEU A 141 7.35 0.52 -1.25
N VAL A 142 8.15 1.18 -0.42
CA VAL A 142 8.90 0.48 0.62
C VAL A 142 8.07 0.43 1.90
N GLY A 143 8.03 -0.75 2.54
CA GLY A 143 7.26 -0.97 3.75
C GLY A 143 8.01 -0.53 5.00
N HIS A 144 7.44 0.35 5.81
CA HIS A 144 8.00 0.78 7.09
C HIS A 144 8.20 -0.42 8.06
N ASN A 145 7.22 -1.34 8.12
CA ASN A 145 7.36 -2.54 8.95
C ASN A 145 8.55 -3.39 8.48
N THR A 146 8.79 -3.45 7.16
CA THR A 146 9.98 -4.11 6.61
C THR A 146 11.26 -3.36 7.00
N LEU A 147 11.28 -2.02 6.97
CA LEU A 147 12.44 -1.24 7.41
C LEU A 147 12.76 -1.47 8.88
N ARG A 148 11.73 -1.47 9.75
CA ARG A 148 11.90 -1.80 11.18
C ARG A 148 12.42 -3.21 11.37
N LEU A 149 11.82 -4.19 10.69
CA LEU A 149 12.20 -5.60 10.77
C LEU A 149 13.68 -5.79 10.38
N MET A 150 14.11 -5.17 9.29
CA MET A 150 15.50 -5.24 8.83
C MET A 150 16.48 -4.57 9.78
N THR A 151 16.06 -3.56 10.51
CA THR A 151 16.93 -2.75 11.36
C THR A 151 16.95 -3.24 12.80
N MET A 152 15.79 -3.49 13.38
CA MET A 152 15.64 -3.80 14.81
C MET A 152 14.78 -5.02 15.13
N GLY A 153 14.26 -5.71 14.10
CA GLY A 153 13.44 -6.91 14.30
C GLY A 153 12.06 -6.59 14.86
N MET A 154 11.55 -7.48 15.71
CA MET A 154 10.20 -7.42 16.31
C MET A 154 10.24 -6.87 17.74
N GLU A 155 11.11 -5.91 18.03
CA GLU A 155 11.25 -5.31 19.36
C GLU A 155 10.21 -4.19 19.58
N ASP A 156 9.55 -4.24 20.75
CA ASP A 156 8.57 -3.22 21.19
C ASP A 156 9.29 -2.08 21.92
N ARG A 157 9.95 -1.23 21.16
CA ARG A 157 10.64 -0.02 21.64
C ARG A 157 10.85 1.00 20.52
N PRO A 158 11.13 2.25 20.86
CA PRO A 158 11.64 3.23 19.90
C PRO A 158 13.01 2.80 19.33
N PRO A 159 13.36 3.22 18.09
CA PRO A 159 14.69 3.01 17.54
C PRO A 159 15.72 3.87 18.26
N THR A 160 16.92 3.34 18.40
CA THR A 160 18.08 4.16 18.73
C THR A 160 18.39 5.14 17.59
N SER A 161 19.17 6.19 17.86
CA SER A 161 19.59 7.13 16.81
C SER A 161 20.36 6.46 15.66
N ALA A 162 21.04 5.33 15.91
CA ALA A 162 21.73 4.58 14.86
C ALA A 162 20.73 3.79 13.99
N GLU A 163 19.77 3.14 14.62
CA GLU A 163 18.70 2.40 13.94
C GLU A 163 17.82 3.32 13.10
N LEU A 164 17.43 4.48 13.66
CA LEU A 164 16.64 5.46 12.89
C LEU A 164 17.41 5.97 11.66
N ARG A 165 18.69 6.27 11.81
CA ARG A 165 19.54 6.65 10.65
C ARG A 165 19.62 5.53 9.62
N HIS A 166 19.71 4.26 10.07
CA HIS A 166 19.73 3.12 9.14
C HIS A 166 18.41 3.01 8.37
N MET A 167 17.25 3.12 9.03
CA MET A 167 15.95 3.15 8.35
C MET A 167 15.84 4.31 7.35
N ILE A 168 16.34 5.49 7.70
CA ILE A 168 16.40 6.65 6.79
C ILE A 168 17.24 6.34 5.55
N LEU A 169 18.40 5.73 5.69
CA LEU A 169 19.25 5.36 4.55
C LEU A 169 18.55 4.34 3.64
N LEU A 170 17.94 3.32 4.21
CA LEU A 170 17.19 2.32 3.44
C LEU A 170 16.00 2.94 2.69
N LEU A 171 15.30 3.90 3.31
CA LEU A 171 14.23 4.65 2.66
C LEU A 171 14.77 5.50 1.50
N GLN A 172 15.87 6.22 1.70
CA GLN A 172 16.53 7.02 0.66
C GLN A 172 16.99 6.15 -0.51
N GLU A 173 17.59 4.99 -0.24
CA GLU A 173 17.98 4.02 -1.27
C GLU A 173 16.77 3.54 -2.09
N ALA A 174 15.64 3.26 -1.43
CA ALA A 174 14.42 2.84 -2.11
C ALA A 174 13.84 3.94 -2.99
N LEU A 175 13.79 5.19 -2.50
CA LEU A 175 13.31 6.35 -3.27
C LEU A 175 14.22 6.64 -4.47
N ALA A 176 15.54 6.62 -4.28
CA ALA A 176 16.52 6.78 -5.35
C ALA A 176 16.42 5.68 -6.42
N ALA A 177 16.04 4.46 -6.03
CA ALA A 177 15.79 3.35 -6.95
C ALA A 177 14.47 3.48 -7.72
N GLY A 178 13.56 4.37 -7.31
CA GLY A 178 12.29 4.62 -8.00
C GLY A 178 11.04 4.19 -7.21
N ALA A 179 11.15 3.93 -5.90
CA ALA A 179 9.96 3.80 -5.06
C ALA A 179 9.14 5.10 -5.08
N LEU A 180 7.82 5.00 -5.19
CA LEU A 180 6.90 6.13 -5.12
C LEU A 180 6.89 6.78 -3.73
N GLY A 181 7.21 6.00 -2.71
CA GLY A 181 7.15 6.44 -1.32
C GLY A 181 7.21 5.28 -0.34
N MET A 182 6.68 5.52 0.85
CA MET A 182 6.66 4.55 1.95
C MET A 182 5.22 4.20 2.33
N SER A 183 5.01 2.94 2.71
CA SER A 183 3.77 2.50 3.34
C SER A 183 3.98 2.13 4.80
N THR A 184 2.96 2.33 5.62
CA THR A 184 2.93 1.88 7.01
C THR A 184 1.77 0.92 7.28
N GLY A 185 1.98 0.02 8.23
CA GLY A 185 0.95 -0.83 8.81
C GLY A 185 0.97 -0.69 10.32
N LEU A 186 0.40 0.43 10.82
CA LEU A 186 0.47 0.80 12.23
C LEU A 186 -0.42 -0.05 13.14
N PHE A 187 -1.25 -0.90 12.55
CA PHE A 187 -2.13 -1.83 13.28
C PHE A 187 -1.44 -3.12 13.74
N THR A 188 -0.28 -3.45 13.18
CA THR A 188 0.44 -4.72 13.42
C THR A 188 1.92 -4.49 13.66
N ALA A 189 2.53 -5.35 14.49
CA ALA A 189 3.97 -5.33 14.75
C ALA A 189 4.79 -5.62 13.45
N PRO A 190 5.99 -5.03 13.31
CA PRO A 190 6.62 -4.09 14.23
C PRO A 190 6.20 -2.63 14.02
N GLY A 191 5.36 -2.31 13.03
CA GLY A 191 4.90 -0.95 12.74
C GLY A 191 4.06 -0.36 13.88
N SER A 192 3.29 -1.18 14.60
CA SER A 192 2.48 -0.74 15.74
C SER A 192 3.30 -0.28 16.95
N PHE A 193 4.58 -0.63 17.00
CA PHE A 193 5.51 -0.20 18.05
C PHE A 193 6.14 1.17 17.77
N SER A 194 5.89 1.73 16.58
CA SER A 194 6.45 3.04 16.23
C SER A 194 5.70 4.17 16.91
N GLU A 195 6.47 5.15 17.36
CA GLU A 195 5.99 6.41 17.87
C GLU A 195 5.95 7.47 16.75
N THR A 196 5.25 8.57 17.00
CA THR A 196 5.06 9.65 16.02
C THR A 196 6.38 10.26 15.56
N GLU A 197 7.36 10.39 16.45
CA GLU A 197 8.68 10.96 16.16
C GLU A 197 9.44 10.16 15.10
N GLU A 198 9.34 8.83 15.14
CA GLU A 198 9.94 7.96 14.12
C GLU A 198 9.28 8.18 12.75
N LEU A 199 7.95 8.20 12.73
CA LEU A 199 7.19 8.43 11.49
C LEU A 199 7.50 9.81 10.90
N VAL A 200 7.57 10.85 11.74
CA VAL A 200 7.92 12.21 11.32
C VAL A 200 9.34 12.28 10.74
N ALA A 201 10.31 11.60 11.35
CA ALA A 201 11.68 11.57 10.85
C ALA A 201 11.76 10.94 9.44
N LEU A 202 11.06 9.82 9.22
CA LEU A 202 10.96 9.17 7.91
C LEU A 202 10.13 10.02 6.93
N GLY A 203 9.05 10.64 7.41
CA GLY A 203 8.22 11.53 6.63
C GLY A 203 8.98 12.74 6.07
N ARG A 204 9.93 13.31 6.84
CA ARG A 204 10.81 14.39 6.35
C ARG A 204 11.68 13.95 5.18
N VAL A 205 12.08 12.68 5.14
CA VAL A 205 12.79 12.13 3.96
C VAL A 205 11.86 12.07 2.75
N LEU A 206 10.61 11.61 2.96
CA LEU A 206 9.61 11.59 1.87
C LEU A 206 9.35 12.98 1.30
N GLU A 207 9.19 13.98 2.16
CA GLU A 207 8.96 15.37 1.74
C GLU A 207 10.14 15.90 0.93
N ALA A 208 11.37 15.71 1.41
CA ALA A 208 12.58 16.18 0.76
C ALA A 208 12.82 15.53 -0.62
N GLU A 209 12.46 14.26 -0.78
CA GLU A 209 12.64 13.48 -2.01
C GLU A 209 11.39 13.48 -2.92
N GLY A 210 10.32 14.18 -2.54
CA GLY A 210 9.06 14.23 -3.29
C GLY A 210 8.27 12.92 -3.25
N GLY A 211 8.51 12.07 -2.25
CA GLY A 211 7.83 10.81 -2.04
C GLY A 211 6.41 10.98 -1.48
N ARG A 212 5.67 9.88 -1.39
CA ARG A 212 4.31 9.83 -0.86
C ARG A 212 4.21 8.88 0.32
N TYR A 213 3.24 9.13 1.20
CA TYR A 213 2.98 8.30 2.36
C TYR A 213 1.64 7.58 2.24
N PHE A 214 1.66 6.26 2.42
CA PHE A 214 0.47 5.40 2.40
C PHE A 214 0.32 4.72 3.74
N THR A 215 -0.83 4.83 4.38
CA THR A 215 -0.99 4.27 5.72
C THR A 215 -2.21 3.37 5.88
N HIS A 216 -1.98 2.15 6.38
CA HIS A 216 -2.99 1.41 7.11
C HIS A 216 -3.02 2.02 8.51
N LEU A 217 -4.15 2.59 8.89
CA LEU A 217 -4.32 3.29 10.16
C LEU A 217 -3.90 2.44 11.37
N ARG A 218 -3.50 3.10 12.43
CA ARG A 218 -3.15 2.43 13.69
C ARG A 218 -4.30 1.62 14.27
N ASN A 219 -5.54 2.12 14.09
CA ASN A 219 -6.76 1.43 14.49
C ASN A 219 -7.89 1.79 13.53
N GLU A 220 -8.63 0.80 13.07
CA GLU A 220 -9.81 0.96 12.20
C GLU A 220 -11.12 0.69 12.95
N GLY A 221 -11.04 0.30 14.23
CA GLY A 221 -12.14 0.02 15.15
C GLY A 221 -12.37 1.14 16.16
N ASN A 222 -12.27 0.83 17.44
CA ASN A 222 -12.69 1.71 18.55
C ASN A 222 -12.02 3.09 18.56
N SER A 223 -10.76 3.20 18.08
CA SER A 223 -9.99 4.44 18.03
C SER A 223 -9.77 4.95 16.60
N VAL A 224 -10.64 4.61 15.67
CA VAL A 224 -10.46 4.96 14.24
C VAL A 224 -10.37 6.46 14.02
N PHE A 225 -11.14 7.26 14.74
CA PHE A 225 -11.12 8.72 14.59
C PHE A 225 -9.85 9.35 15.14
N ASP A 226 -9.27 8.78 16.21
CA ASP A 226 -7.98 9.20 16.75
C ASP A 226 -6.86 8.84 15.77
N ALA A 227 -6.93 7.66 15.13
CA ALA A 227 -5.97 7.25 14.11
C ALA A 227 -6.05 8.09 12.82
N ILE A 228 -7.25 8.55 12.43
CA ILE A 228 -7.43 9.53 11.35
C ILE A 228 -6.77 10.86 11.76
N GLN A 229 -7.00 11.31 12.97
CA GLN A 229 -6.43 12.56 13.48
C GLN A 229 -4.89 12.49 13.54
N GLU A 230 -4.32 11.41 14.07
CA GLU A 230 -2.86 11.13 14.04
C GLU A 230 -2.30 11.28 12.63
N THR A 231 -2.99 10.71 11.64
CA THR A 231 -2.57 10.76 10.24
C THR A 231 -2.63 12.17 9.66
N MET A 232 -3.63 12.96 10.01
CA MET A 232 -3.77 14.35 9.60
C MET A 232 -2.66 15.22 10.20
N GLU A 233 -2.42 15.08 11.51
CA GLU A 233 -1.36 15.80 12.24
C GLU A 233 0.03 15.46 11.67
N PHE A 234 0.27 14.20 11.32
CA PHE A 234 1.49 13.78 10.62
C PHE A 234 1.63 14.51 9.26
N SER A 235 0.58 14.52 8.44
CA SER A 235 0.59 15.20 7.14
C SER A 235 0.85 16.70 7.27
N GLU A 236 0.22 17.36 8.24
CA GLU A 236 0.42 18.79 8.53
C GLU A 236 1.84 19.09 9.02
N GLN A 237 2.36 18.26 9.91
CA GLN A 237 3.70 18.44 10.47
C GLN A 237 4.82 18.23 9.44
N VAL A 238 4.63 17.29 8.52
CA VAL A 238 5.65 16.90 7.54
C VAL A 238 5.46 17.62 6.21
N GLY A 239 4.23 17.87 5.77
CA GLY A 239 3.93 18.48 4.47
C GLY A 239 3.86 17.45 3.32
N VAL A 240 3.85 16.14 3.62
CA VAL A 240 3.78 15.09 2.61
C VAL A 240 2.33 14.72 2.28
N HIS A 241 2.06 14.35 1.01
CA HIS A 241 0.76 13.81 0.63
C HIS A 241 0.54 12.44 1.28
N VAL A 242 -0.61 12.27 1.93
CA VAL A 242 -1.00 11.06 2.63
C VAL A 242 -2.18 10.38 1.96
N GLN A 243 -2.05 9.08 1.71
CA GLN A 243 -3.14 8.19 1.30
C GLN A 243 -3.49 7.25 2.45
N ILE A 244 -4.69 7.39 3.03
CA ILE A 244 -5.25 6.38 3.93
C ILE A 244 -5.76 5.23 3.08
N VAL A 245 -5.14 4.05 3.20
CA VAL A 245 -5.49 2.91 2.35
C VAL A 245 -6.68 2.15 2.92
N HIS A 246 -7.49 1.56 2.02
CA HIS A 246 -8.66 0.72 2.34
C HIS A 246 -9.47 1.21 3.55
N MET A 247 -9.76 2.50 3.59
CA MET A 247 -10.47 3.17 4.67
C MET A 247 -11.73 2.40 5.07
N LYS A 248 -11.87 2.12 6.36
CA LYS A 248 -13.05 1.53 6.94
C LYS A 248 -13.24 1.98 8.38
N LEU A 249 -14.46 1.92 8.83
CA LEU A 249 -14.88 2.16 10.20
C LEU A 249 -15.41 0.83 10.73
N SER A 250 -14.48 0.02 11.26
CA SER A 250 -14.76 -1.34 11.71
C SER A 250 -15.49 -1.35 13.04
N GLY A 251 -16.30 -2.39 13.27
CA GLY A 251 -17.09 -2.55 14.51
C GLY A 251 -18.47 -1.90 14.44
N LEU A 252 -19.43 -2.48 15.15
CA LEU A 252 -20.82 -2.02 15.15
C LEU A 252 -20.97 -0.59 15.70
N ASP A 253 -20.12 -0.21 16.65
CA ASP A 253 -20.16 1.11 17.29
C ASP A 253 -19.77 2.25 16.32
N ASN A 254 -19.13 1.93 15.19
CA ASN A 254 -18.72 2.88 14.17
C ASN A 254 -19.72 2.97 12.98
N TRP A 255 -20.79 2.18 12.99
CA TRP A 255 -21.76 2.21 11.91
C TRP A 255 -22.42 3.59 11.80
N GLY A 256 -22.56 4.08 10.57
CA GLY A 256 -23.06 5.44 10.30
C GLY A 256 -21.99 6.54 10.41
N GLY A 257 -20.77 6.22 10.85
CA GLY A 257 -19.67 7.19 11.05
C GLY A 257 -19.05 7.77 9.77
N ALA A 258 -19.41 7.26 8.59
CA ALA A 258 -18.79 7.67 7.31
C ALA A 258 -18.86 9.18 7.06
N SER A 259 -20.01 9.83 7.37
CA SER A 259 -20.15 11.28 7.21
C SER A 259 -19.15 12.04 8.09
N LYS A 260 -18.94 11.60 9.34
CA LYS A 260 -17.96 12.21 10.25
C LYS A 260 -16.54 12.11 9.71
N ALA A 261 -16.16 10.95 9.16
CA ALA A 261 -14.84 10.77 8.53
C ALA A 261 -14.67 11.68 7.30
N MET A 262 -15.68 11.75 6.42
CA MET A 262 -15.65 12.62 5.25
C MET A 262 -15.58 14.10 5.59
N ASP A 263 -16.25 14.52 6.69
CA ASP A 263 -16.16 15.89 7.19
C ASP A 263 -14.74 16.23 7.69
N LEU A 264 -14.06 15.28 8.35
CA LEU A 264 -12.66 15.46 8.76
C LEU A 264 -11.76 15.66 7.55
N PHE A 265 -11.84 14.79 6.53
CA PHE A 265 -11.06 14.94 5.31
C PHE A 265 -11.36 16.25 4.58
N SER A 266 -12.61 16.65 4.51
CA SER A 266 -13.01 17.91 3.86
C SER A 266 -12.41 19.13 4.56
N ARG A 267 -12.40 19.13 5.90
CA ARG A 267 -11.77 20.19 6.70
C ARG A 267 -10.26 20.21 6.52
N ALA A 268 -9.61 19.04 6.60
CA ALA A 268 -8.17 18.94 6.39
C ALA A 268 -7.76 19.52 5.04
N ARG A 269 -8.44 19.11 3.96
CA ARG A 269 -8.19 19.63 2.61
C ARG A 269 -8.45 21.15 2.50
N ALA A 270 -9.49 21.66 3.16
CA ALA A 270 -9.77 23.10 3.19
C ALA A 270 -8.66 23.91 3.90
N MET A 271 -7.93 23.28 4.85
CA MET A 271 -6.76 23.85 5.51
C MET A 271 -5.45 23.63 4.75
N GLY A 272 -5.50 22.93 3.61
CA GLY A 272 -4.33 22.70 2.76
C GLY A 272 -3.62 21.35 3.00
N THR A 273 -4.16 20.50 3.87
CA THR A 273 -3.60 19.17 4.13
C THR A 273 -3.82 18.27 2.90
N ALA A 274 -2.75 17.71 2.36
CA ALA A 274 -2.80 16.82 1.21
C ALA A 274 -3.13 15.39 1.64
N ILE A 275 -4.43 15.09 1.80
CA ILE A 275 -4.91 13.79 2.28
C ILE A 275 -6.00 13.22 1.37
N ASP A 276 -5.87 11.93 1.04
CA ASP A 276 -6.85 11.14 0.30
C ASP A 276 -7.06 9.78 0.98
N CYS A 277 -8.08 9.05 0.54
CA CYS A 277 -8.32 7.68 0.95
C CYS A 277 -8.82 6.83 -0.20
N ASP A 278 -8.64 5.52 -0.10
CA ASP A 278 -9.24 4.53 -0.98
C ASP A 278 -10.11 3.54 -0.19
N ILE A 279 -10.98 2.84 -0.89
CA ILE A 279 -11.79 1.76 -0.35
C ILE A 279 -11.79 0.59 -1.34
N TYR A 280 -12.09 -0.62 -0.88
CA TYR A 280 -12.29 -1.76 -1.74
C TYR A 280 -13.79 -2.14 -1.81
N PRO A 281 -14.27 -2.68 -2.95
CA PRO A 281 -15.70 -2.97 -3.16
C PRO A 281 -16.09 -4.38 -2.66
N TYR A 282 -15.51 -4.87 -1.57
CA TYR A 282 -15.77 -6.19 -1.02
C TYR A 282 -16.44 -6.09 0.35
N THR A 283 -17.27 -7.09 0.67
CA THR A 283 -17.96 -7.20 1.96
C THR A 283 -17.21 -8.07 2.98
N ALA A 284 -16.01 -8.53 2.62
CA ALA A 284 -15.16 -9.37 3.46
C ALA A 284 -13.71 -8.94 3.34
N ALA A 285 -12.94 -9.20 4.39
CA ALA A 285 -11.49 -9.01 4.45
C ALA A 285 -10.81 -10.31 4.86
N SER A 286 -9.51 -10.43 4.56
CA SER A 286 -8.68 -11.56 4.97
C SER A 286 -7.42 -11.02 5.64
N ASN A 287 -7.11 -11.53 6.82
CA ASN A 287 -5.92 -11.17 7.58
C ASN A 287 -5.29 -12.41 8.23
N PRO A 288 -3.97 -12.46 8.39
CA PRO A 288 -3.32 -13.43 9.26
C PRO A 288 -3.87 -13.35 10.69
N LEU A 289 -4.03 -14.49 11.34
CA LEU A 289 -4.58 -14.55 12.71
C LEU A 289 -3.81 -13.67 13.71
N ARG A 290 -2.49 -13.53 13.55
CA ARG A 290 -1.67 -12.65 14.41
C ARG A 290 -2.16 -11.20 14.38
N ASN A 291 -2.67 -10.71 13.26
CA ASN A 291 -3.13 -9.32 13.12
C ASN A 291 -4.41 -9.04 13.93
N LEU A 292 -5.11 -10.07 14.39
CA LEU A 292 -6.25 -9.97 15.30
C LEU A 292 -5.83 -9.86 16.77
N MET A 293 -4.53 -10.09 17.07
CA MET A 293 -3.99 -10.05 18.42
C MET A 293 -3.45 -8.66 18.76
N PRO A 294 -3.54 -8.23 20.03
CA PRO A 294 -2.94 -6.98 20.47
C PRO A 294 -1.43 -6.93 20.18
N SER A 295 -0.93 -5.73 19.91
CA SER A 295 0.48 -5.51 19.52
C SER A 295 1.47 -6.05 20.55
N TRP A 296 1.20 -5.86 21.85
CA TRP A 296 2.07 -6.37 22.94
C TRP A 296 2.30 -7.88 22.88
N LEU A 297 1.34 -8.64 22.32
CA LEU A 297 1.47 -10.09 22.18
C LEU A 297 2.43 -10.47 21.04
N GLN A 298 2.56 -9.62 20.03
CA GLN A 298 3.32 -9.87 18.79
C GLN A 298 4.84 -9.59 18.93
N GLU A 299 5.27 -8.98 20.03
CA GLU A 299 6.68 -8.73 20.32
C GLU A 299 7.47 -10.05 20.35
N GLY A 300 8.65 -10.07 19.71
CA GLY A 300 9.49 -11.25 19.57
C GLY A 300 9.02 -12.22 18.48
N GLY A 301 8.13 -11.78 17.57
CA GLY A 301 7.67 -12.57 16.43
C GLY A 301 6.78 -13.76 16.81
N ILE A 302 6.79 -14.79 15.97
CA ILE A 302 5.94 -15.99 16.17
C ILE A 302 6.35 -16.72 17.45
N GLU A 303 7.65 -16.91 17.66
CA GLU A 303 8.17 -17.60 18.85
C GLU A 303 7.81 -16.86 20.13
N GLY A 304 8.01 -15.54 20.18
CA GLY A 304 7.63 -14.70 21.31
C GLY A 304 6.12 -14.77 21.60
N THR A 305 5.30 -14.71 20.58
CA THR A 305 3.84 -14.86 20.70
C THR A 305 3.45 -16.20 21.29
N LEU A 306 4.00 -17.32 20.79
CA LEU A 306 3.70 -18.67 21.28
C LEU A 306 4.17 -18.86 22.73
N ALA A 307 5.37 -18.34 23.07
CA ALA A 307 5.87 -18.37 24.44
C ALA A 307 4.95 -17.60 25.39
N LYS A 308 4.50 -16.41 25.03
CA LYS A 308 3.54 -15.62 25.83
C LYS A 308 2.19 -16.33 25.96
N LEU A 309 1.69 -16.96 24.90
CA LEU A 309 0.42 -17.70 24.91
C LEU A 309 0.49 -19.00 25.72
N SER A 310 1.65 -19.55 26.01
CA SER A 310 1.80 -20.71 26.92
C SER A 310 1.46 -20.34 28.36
N ASN A 311 1.57 -19.06 28.75
CA ASN A 311 1.25 -18.58 30.08
C ASN A 311 -0.26 -18.38 30.28
N VAL A 312 -0.80 -18.89 31.39
CA VAL A 312 -2.25 -18.83 31.71
C VAL A 312 -2.73 -17.41 31.97
N ASP A 313 -1.91 -16.58 32.64
CA ASP A 313 -2.27 -15.19 32.95
C ASP A 313 -2.30 -14.31 31.70
N THR A 314 -1.39 -14.55 30.77
CA THR A 314 -1.37 -13.90 29.44
C THR A 314 -2.66 -14.21 28.68
N ARG A 315 -3.07 -15.50 28.63
CA ARG A 315 -4.36 -15.86 27.99
C ARG A 315 -5.54 -15.24 28.67
N ALA A 316 -5.53 -15.15 30.00
CA ALA A 316 -6.60 -14.51 30.76
C ALA A 316 -6.66 -12.99 30.50
N ARG A 317 -5.51 -12.33 30.38
CA ARG A 317 -5.40 -10.92 29.97
C ARG A 317 -5.97 -10.73 28.56
N LEU A 318 -5.49 -11.51 27.59
CA LEU A 318 -5.93 -11.46 26.20
C LEU A 318 -7.45 -11.62 26.07
N ARG A 319 -8.03 -12.58 26.78
CA ARG A 319 -9.49 -12.79 26.79
C ARG A 319 -10.23 -11.57 27.30
N ARG A 320 -9.78 -10.97 28.40
CA ARG A 320 -10.42 -9.76 28.94
C ARG A 320 -10.35 -8.59 27.94
N GLU A 321 -9.20 -8.38 27.30
CA GLU A 321 -9.05 -7.32 26.30
C GLU A 321 -9.98 -7.55 25.10
N ILE A 322 -10.06 -8.77 24.58
CA ILE A 322 -10.97 -9.11 23.47
C ILE A 322 -12.43 -8.93 23.88
N ASP A 323 -12.82 -9.32 25.10
CA ASP A 323 -14.19 -9.19 25.60
C ASP A 323 -14.57 -7.71 25.80
N GLN A 324 -13.61 -6.84 26.14
CA GLN A 324 -13.82 -5.41 26.39
C GLN A 324 -13.74 -4.57 25.11
N ASP A 325 -12.71 -4.80 24.29
CA ASP A 325 -12.32 -3.92 23.19
C ASP A 325 -12.58 -4.53 21.81
N GLY A 326 -12.89 -5.83 21.75
CA GLY A 326 -12.98 -6.59 20.51
C GLY A 326 -11.62 -7.06 20.02
N LEU A 327 -11.60 -7.51 18.77
CA LEU A 327 -10.35 -7.90 18.12
C LEU A 327 -9.52 -6.68 17.73
N ASN A 328 -8.19 -6.81 17.81
CA ASN A 328 -7.29 -5.74 17.39
C ASN A 328 -7.65 -5.20 16.01
N ASN A 329 -7.68 -3.88 15.85
CA ASN A 329 -8.02 -3.17 14.62
C ASN A 329 -9.48 -3.31 14.11
N PHE A 330 -10.27 -4.24 14.66
CA PHE A 330 -11.63 -4.51 14.15
C PHE A 330 -12.74 -4.06 15.11
N GLY A 331 -12.42 -3.80 16.37
CA GLY A 331 -13.40 -3.39 17.37
C GLY A 331 -14.41 -4.49 17.71
N ARG A 332 -15.58 -4.11 18.22
CA ARG A 332 -16.70 -5.01 18.55
C ARG A 332 -17.67 -5.18 17.40
#